data_065c942f3bede01ee917f59cd076d690
#
_entry.id   065c942f3bede01ee917f59cd076d690
#
_cell.length_a   1.000
_cell.length_b   1.000
_cell.length_c   1.000
_cell.angle_alpha   90.00
_cell.angle_beta   90.00
_cell.angle_gamma   90.00
#
_symmetry.space_group_name_H-M   'P 1'
#
loop_
_entity.id
_entity.type
_entity.pdbx_description
1 polymer ?
#
loop_
_entity_poly.entity_id
_entity_poly.type
_entity_poly.pdbx_seq_one_letter_code
_entity_poly.pdbx_strand_id
1 'polypeptide(L)'
;MAKKGKDGKISIEDMQGGTFTISNGGTFGSLMGTPILNPPQSAILGMHSIIDRPVVKDGQIVPRPMMYLALTYDHRLLDGKDAVLFLKSIQTSIQDPRRMLLEIWIYSKLCSLIY
;
A
#
# COMPACT_ATOMS: atom_id res chain seq x y z
N MET A 1 -0.93 -16.13 -8.07
CA MET A 1 -2.22 -15.42 -7.86
C MET A 1 -2.63 -14.61 -9.10
N ALA A 2 -1.90 -13.60 -9.58
CA ALA A 2 -2.32 -12.72 -10.68
C ALA A 2 -2.67 -13.47 -12.00
N LYS A 3 -1.93 -14.51 -12.38
CA LYS A 3 -2.23 -15.32 -13.56
C LYS A 3 -3.52 -16.12 -13.38
N LYS A 4 -3.70 -16.78 -12.22
CA LYS A 4 -4.96 -17.48 -11.89
C LYS A 4 -6.17 -16.54 -11.87
N GLY A 5 -5.97 -15.28 -11.43
CA GLY A 5 -7.01 -14.25 -11.44
C GLY A 5 -7.47 -13.88 -12.84
N LYS A 6 -6.52 -13.70 -13.79
CA LYS A 6 -6.85 -13.44 -15.18
C LYS A 6 -7.59 -14.62 -15.85
N ASP A 7 -7.23 -15.84 -15.48
CA ASP A 7 -7.80 -17.07 -16.04
C ASP A 7 -9.13 -17.46 -15.36
N GLY A 8 -9.62 -16.68 -14.37
CA GLY A 8 -10.84 -16.98 -13.62
C GLY A 8 -10.76 -18.27 -12.78
N LYS A 9 -9.56 -18.75 -12.45
CA LYS A 9 -9.30 -20.03 -11.78
C LYS A 9 -8.85 -19.86 -10.32
N ILE A 10 -9.28 -18.79 -9.65
CA ILE A 10 -9.00 -18.60 -8.21
C ILE A 10 -9.96 -19.46 -7.40
N SER A 11 -9.43 -20.34 -6.55
CA SER A 11 -10.20 -21.09 -5.56
C SER A 11 -10.29 -20.31 -4.23
N ILE A 12 -11.27 -20.69 -3.39
CA ILE A 12 -11.42 -20.14 -2.05
C ILE A 12 -10.16 -20.43 -1.20
N GLU A 13 -9.54 -21.59 -1.39
CA GLU A 13 -8.32 -22.01 -0.71
C GLU A 13 -7.12 -21.11 -1.07
N ASP A 14 -7.05 -20.63 -2.32
CA ASP A 14 -6.00 -19.69 -2.75
C ASP A 14 -6.07 -18.32 -2.00
N MET A 15 -7.24 -17.97 -1.45
CA MET A 15 -7.47 -16.72 -0.72
C MET A 15 -7.32 -16.86 0.81
N GLN A 16 -7.18 -18.08 1.32
CA GLN A 16 -7.00 -18.35 2.74
C GLN A 16 -5.55 -18.18 3.17
N GLY A 17 -5.32 -17.93 4.47
CA GLY A 17 -4.00 -17.87 5.10
C GLY A 17 -3.26 -16.55 4.91
N GLY A 18 -3.81 -15.57 4.19
CA GLY A 18 -3.25 -14.23 4.12
C GLY A 18 -3.51 -13.42 5.40
N THR A 19 -2.55 -12.57 5.78
CA THR A 19 -2.67 -11.66 6.94
C THR A 19 -3.08 -10.25 6.55
N PHE A 20 -2.90 -9.89 5.29
CA PHE A 20 -3.14 -8.55 4.74
C PHE A 20 -3.62 -8.67 3.28
N THR A 21 -4.54 -7.81 2.87
CA THR A 21 -5.04 -7.77 1.49
C THR A 21 -4.60 -6.48 0.80
N ILE A 22 -4.19 -6.60 -0.46
CA ILE A 22 -3.99 -5.44 -1.35
C ILE A 22 -4.98 -5.59 -2.51
N SER A 23 -5.83 -4.58 -2.68
CA SER A 23 -6.83 -4.49 -3.74
C SER A 23 -6.50 -3.36 -4.71
N ASN A 24 -6.78 -3.54 -6.00
CA ASN A 24 -6.54 -2.52 -7.02
C ASN A 24 -7.83 -2.22 -7.80
N GLY A 25 -8.55 -1.19 -7.36
CA GLY A 25 -9.74 -0.66 -8.07
C GLY A 25 -9.38 0.24 -9.25
N GLY A 26 -8.12 0.70 -9.34
CA GLY A 26 -7.65 1.59 -10.41
C GLY A 26 -7.68 0.96 -11.80
N THR A 27 -7.57 -0.38 -11.88
CA THR A 27 -7.71 -1.13 -13.14
C THR A 27 -9.10 -0.98 -13.78
N PHE A 28 -10.10 -0.64 -12.98
CA PHE A 28 -11.48 -0.38 -13.40
C PHE A 28 -11.81 1.12 -13.45
N GLY A 29 -10.82 1.98 -13.31
CA GLY A 29 -11.00 3.43 -13.36
C GLY A 29 -11.44 4.08 -12.04
N SER A 30 -11.47 3.34 -10.93
CA SER A 30 -11.80 3.92 -9.62
C SER A 30 -10.78 4.96 -9.20
N LEU A 31 -11.27 6.19 -8.95
CA LEU A 31 -10.43 7.29 -8.48
C LEU A 31 -10.09 7.14 -6.99
N MET A 32 -11.06 6.77 -6.18
CA MET A 32 -10.94 6.54 -4.74
C MET A 32 -12.07 5.63 -4.27
N GLY A 33 -11.80 4.81 -3.27
CA GLY A 33 -12.79 3.97 -2.62
C GLY A 33 -12.29 3.55 -1.23
N THR A 34 -13.20 3.06 -0.42
CA THR A 34 -12.89 2.49 0.90
C THR A 34 -13.04 0.98 0.81
N PRO A 35 -11.94 0.21 0.80
CA PRO A 35 -12.02 -1.24 0.75
C PRO A 35 -12.63 -1.81 2.04
N ILE A 36 -13.33 -2.94 1.91
CA ILE A 36 -13.92 -3.65 3.05
C ILE A 36 -12.89 -4.64 3.59
N LEU A 37 -12.73 -4.65 4.91
CA LEU A 37 -11.83 -5.58 5.60
C LEU A 37 -12.32 -7.02 5.46
N ASN A 38 -11.41 -7.94 5.17
CA ASN A 38 -11.67 -9.40 5.13
C ASN A 38 -11.27 -10.04 6.46
N PRO A 39 -12.23 -10.35 7.36
CA PRO A 39 -11.88 -11.08 8.57
C PRO A 39 -11.26 -12.47 8.25
N PRO A 40 -10.28 -12.94 9.02
CA PRO A 40 -9.69 -12.37 10.24
C PRO A 40 -8.49 -11.43 10.03
N GLN A 41 -8.30 -10.89 8.84
CA GLN A 41 -7.19 -9.99 8.53
C GLN A 41 -7.32 -8.66 9.29
N SER A 42 -6.17 -8.06 9.62
CA SER A 42 -6.12 -6.81 10.39
C SER A 42 -6.30 -5.55 9.54
N ALA A 43 -5.94 -5.60 8.26
CA ALA A 43 -6.02 -4.44 7.38
C ALA A 43 -6.11 -4.83 5.89
N ILE A 44 -6.57 -3.87 5.08
CA ILE A 44 -6.62 -3.94 3.62
C ILE A 44 -6.21 -2.60 3.03
N LEU A 45 -5.30 -2.63 2.04
CA LEU A 45 -4.85 -1.48 1.28
C LEU A 45 -5.55 -1.46 -0.08
N GLY A 46 -6.25 -0.36 -0.37
CA GLY A 46 -6.84 -0.08 -1.68
C GLY A 46 -5.94 0.83 -2.52
N MET A 47 -5.61 0.38 -3.72
CA MET A 47 -4.97 1.19 -4.75
C MET A 47 -6.01 1.64 -5.77
N HIS A 48 -5.81 2.83 -6.35
CA HIS A 48 -6.76 3.46 -7.28
C HIS A 48 -6.06 3.91 -8.56
N SER A 49 -6.80 4.56 -9.44
CA SER A 49 -6.29 5.01 -10.73
C SER A 49 -5.18 6.06 -10.58
N ILE A 50 -4.20 5.99 -11.48
CA ILE A 50 -3.13 6.98 -11.59
C ILE A 50 -3.60 8.07 -12.55
N ILE A 51 -3.60 9.32 -12.08
CA ILE A 51 -4.04 10.49 -12.84
C ILE A 51 -3.00 11.59 -12.70
N ASP A 52 -2.67 12.25 -13.79
CA ASP A 52 -1.80 13.42 -13.75
C ASP A 52 -2.49 14.59 -13.05
N ARG A 53 -1.84 15.13 -12.03
CA ARG A 53 -2.34 16.27 -11.23
C ARG A 53 -1.27 17.33 -11.09
N PRO A 54 -1.66 18.61 -11.03
CA PRO A 54 -0.72 19.68 -10.70
C PRO A 54 -0.31 19.57 -9.23
N VAL A 55 0.98 19.48 -8.99
CA VAL A 55 1.57 19.47 -7.66
C VAL A 55 2.64 20.55 -7.56
N VAL A 56 2.84 21.08 -6.36
CA VAL A 56 3.90 22.05 -6.11
C VAL A 56 5.17 21.29 -5.77
N LYS A 57 6.22 21.49 -6.57
CA LYS A 57 7.57 20.98 -6.33
C LYS A 57 8.58 22.10 -6.52
N ASP A 58 9.43 22.33 -5.52
CA ASP A 58 10.47 23.36 -5.53
C ASP A 58 9.92 24.76 -5.88
N GLY A 59 8.73 25.10 -5.37
CA GLY A 59 8.04 26.36 -5.59
C GLY A 59 7.36 26.49 -6.96
N GLN A 60 7.38 25.44 -7.80
CA GLN A 60 6.76 25.42 -9.13
C GLN A 60 5.63 24.42 -9.20
N ILE A 61 4.61 24.73 -10.02
CA ILE A 61 3.50 23.81 -10.32
C ILE A 61 3.94 22.92 -11.47
N VAL A 62 4.02 21.61 -11.23
CA VAL A 62 4.40 20.62 -12.23
C VAL A 62 3.37 19.49 -12.28
N PRO A 63 3.06 18.92 -13.48
CA PRO A 63 2.22 17.75 -13.58
C PRO A 63 2.97 16.52 -13.04
N ARG A 64 2.27 15.71 -12.23
CA ARG A 64 2.80 14.45 -11.68
C ARG A 64 1.73 13.39 -11.67
N PRO A 65 2.09 12.13 -11.97
CA PRO A 65 1.18 11.01 -11.78
C PRO A 65 0.90 10.82 -10.29
N MET A 66 -0.37 10.91 -9.92
CA MET A 66 -0.83 10.81 -8.53
C MET A 66 -1.83 9.66 -8.40
N MET A 67 -1.76 8.94 -7.29
CA MET A 67 -2.67 7.85 -6.95
C MET A 67 -3.13 8.01 -5.50
N TYR A 68 -4.44 7.80 -5.27
CA TYR A 68 -4.95 7.66 -3.92
C TYR A 68 -4.69 6.26 -3.37
N LEU A 69 -4.28 6.20 -2.12
CA LEU A 69 -4.18 4.98 -1.32
C LEU A 69 -5.17 5.07 -0.17
N ALA A 70 -5.98 4.04 0.01
CA ALA A 70 -6.92 3.93 1.11
C ALA A 70 -6.58 2.72 1.97
N LEU A 71 -6.48 2.90 3.27
CA LEU A 71 -6.24 1.82 4.23
C LEU A 71 -7.46 1.67 5.13
N THR A 72 -8.07 0.49 5.12
CA THR A 72 -9.06 0.07 6.10
C THR A 72 -8.41 -0.90 7.07
N TYR A 73 -8.62 -0.71 8.37
CA TYR A 73 -7.99 -1.52 9.41
C TYR A 73 -8.94 -1.77 10.58
N ASP A 74 -8.68 -2.84 11.33
CA ASP A 74 -9.41 -3.16 12.56
C ASP A 74 -8.88 -2.29 13.71
N HIS A 75 -9.67 -1.31 14.14
CA HIS A 75 -9.28 -0.35 15.18
C HIS A 75 -9.19 -0.97 16.58
N ARG A 76 -9.57 -2.23 16.75
CA ARG A 76 -9.34 -3.00 17.98
C ARG A 76 -7.88 -3.49 18.09
N LEU A 77 -7.19 -3.58 16.94
CA LEU A 77 -5.82 -4.12 16.83
C LEU A 77 -4.79 -3.03 16.51
N LEU A 78 -5.19 -2.04 15.71
CA LEU A 78 -4.31 -1.00 15.18
C LEU A 78 -4.83 0.38 15.59
N ASP A 79 -3.90 1.25 15.95
CA ASP A 79 -4.22 2.66 16.23
C ASP A 79 -4.13 3.51 14.95
N GLY A 80 -4.82 4.66 14.97
CA GLY A 80 -4.79 5.63 13.89
C GLY A 80 -3.38 6.14 13.57
N LYS A 81 -2.54 6.28 14.59
CA LYS A 81 -1.13 6.65 14.44
C LYS A 81 -0.38 5.63 13.58
N ASP A 82 -0.51 4.34 13.88
CA ASP A 82 0.17 3.27 13.16
C ASP A 82 -0.30 3.19 11.71
N ALA A 83 -1.60 3.32 11.47
CA ALA A 83 -2.19 3.33 10.14
C ALA A 83 -1.65 4.50 9.28
N VAL A 84 -1.56 5.71 9.84
CA VAL A 84 -1.04 6.88 9.14
C VAL A 84 0.47 6.76 8.89
N LEU A 85 1.24 6.28 9.85
CA LEU A 85 2.69 6.06 9.68
C LEU A 85 2.97 5.01 8.61
N PHE A 86 2.19 3.94 8.55
CA PHE A 86 2.28 2.93 7.50
C PHE A 86 2.02 3.52 6.11
N LEU A 87 0.94 4.29 5.93
CA LEU A 87 0.67 4.98 4.66
C LEU A 87 1.77 5.97 4.27
N LYS A 88 2.30 6.72 5.23
CA LYS A 88 3.43 7.64 4.99
C LYS A 88 4.70 6.90 4.58
N SER A 89 4.97 5.75 5.17
CA SER A 89 6.10 4.91 4.78
C SER A 89 5.99 4.45 3.33
N ILE A 90 4.80 3.98 2.92
CA ILE A 90 4.52 3.61 1.52
C ILE A 90 4.72 4.83 0.61
N GLN A 91 4.12 5.97 0.96
CA GLN A 91 4.23 7.21 0.18
C GLN A 91 5.69 7.60 -0.05
N THR A 92 6.50 7.67 1.00
CA THR A 92 7.90 8.07 0.90
C THR A 92 8.74 7.08 0.11
N SER A 93 8.47 5.78 0.23
CA SER A 93 9.16 4.73 -0.53
C SER A 93 8.84 4.78 -2.02
N ILE A 94 7.60 5.12 -2.40
CA ILE A 94 7.21 5.28 -3.80
C ILE A 94 7.76 6.58 -4.39
N GLN A 95 7.77 7.67 -3.62
CA GLN A 95 8.30 8.98 -4.05
C GLN A 95 9.81 8.97 -4.28
N ASP A 96 10.54 8.22 -3.47
CA ASP A 96 11.97 8.00 -3.64
C ASP A 96 12.35 6.54 -3.34
N PRO A 97 12.33 5.65 -4.36
CA PRO A 97 12.62 4.22 -4.17
C PRO A 97 14.02 3.92 -3.60
N ARG A 98 14.97 4.87 -3.73
CA ARG A 98 16.32 4.72 -3.17
C ARG A 98 16.31 4.63 -1.64
N ARG A 99 15.29 5.19 -0.99
CA ARG A 99 15.13 5.12 0.47
C ARG A 99 14.92 3.70 0.96
N MET A 100 14.25 2.86 0.19
CA MET A 100 14.04 1.44 0.55
C MET A 100 15.38 0.70 0.69
N LEU A 101 16.35 1.00 -0.15
CA LEU A 101 17.70 0.41 -0.06
C LEU A 101 18.45 0.86 1.20
N LEU A 102 18.30 2.14 1.59
CA LEU A 102 18.90 2.68 2.80
C LEU A 102 18.26 2.13 4.06
N GLU A 103 16.95 1.99 4.09
CA GLU A 103 16.23 1.41 5.24
C GLU A 103 16.61 -0.05 5.46
N ILE A 104 16.70 -0.86 4.41
CA ILE A 104 17.18 -2.25 4.50
C ILE A 104 18.60 -2.30 5.08
N TRP A 105 19.46 -1.37 4.69
CA TRP A 105 20.84 -1.31 5.18
C TRP A 105 20.91 -0.92 6.67
N ILE A 106 20.06 0.00 7.13
CA ILE A 106 19.97 0.41 8.54
C ILE A 106 19.45 -0.74 9.41
N TYR A 107 18.40 -1.45 8.97
CA TYR A 107 17.88 -2.63 9.68
C TYR A 107 18.91 -3.77 9.76
N SER A 108 19.66 -4.02 8.70
CA SER A 108 20.74 -4.99 8.68
C SER A 108 21.85 -4.65 9.69
N LYS A 109 22.23 -3.37 9.82
CA LYS A 109 23.21 -2.92 10.81
C LYS A 109 22.68 -2.97 12.25
N LEU A 110 21.43 -2.60 12.50
CA LEU A 110 20.81 -2.70 13.81
C LEU A 110 20.73 -4.16 14.29
N CYS A 111 20.39 -5.09 13.39
CA CYS A 111 20.34 -6.52 13.72
C CYS A 111 21.73 -7.10 14.04
N SER A 112 22.79 -6.56 13.44
CA SER A 112 24.19 -6.98 13.73
C SER A 112 24.77 -6.34 14.99
N LEU A 113 24.10 -5.37 15.62
CA LEU A 113 24.51 -4.73 16.88
C LEU A 113 23.83 -5.36 18.13
N ILE A 114 22.85 -6.26 17.92
CA ILE A 114 22.08 -6.93 18.99
C ILE A 114 22.56 -8.37 19.24
N TYR A 115 23.54 -8.87 18.46
CA TYR A 115 24.18 -10.17 18.68
C TYR A 115 25.66 -9.98 19.03
#